data_54a133682d9050892b6bb98ce527b7a7
#
_entry.id   54a133682d9050892b6bb98ce527b7a7
#
_cell.length_a   1.000
_cell.length_b   1.000
_cell.length_c   1.000
_cell.angle_alpha   90.00
_cell.angle_beta   90.00
_cell.angle_gamma   90.00
#
_symmetry.space_group_name_H-M   'P 1'
#
loop_
_entity.id
_entity.type
_entity.pdbx_description
1 polymer ?
#
loop_
_entity_poly.entity_id
_entity_poly.type
_entity_poly.pdbx_seq_one_letter_code
_entity_poly.pdbx_strand_id
1 'polypeptide(L)'
;MKDERKYIELAKHCIGLDRKKPYIRHRKMFYRPYRNFYATGRNTEGWDMMVDAGYADRDKEKNQHGGYTYWLTRAGLDWLGEQLGIYIHDEED
;
A
#
# COMPACT_ATOMS: atom_id res chain seq x y z
N MET A 1 6.55 -13.52 1.99
CA MET A 1 6.39 -13.26 0.54
C MET A 1 7.74 -13.39 -0.14
N LYS A 2 7.78 -14.08 -1.28
CA LYS A 2 9.06 -14.40 -1.93
C LYS A 2 9.73 -13.25 -2.66
N ASP A 3 8.98 -12.30 -3.17
CA ASP A 3 9.53 -11.15 -3.88
C ASP A 3 9.01 -9.86 -3.27
N GLU A 4 9.65 -9.45 -2.18
CA GLU A 4 9.23 -8.27 -1.44
C GLU A 4 9.32 -6.99 -2.27
N ARG A 5 10.27 -6.91 -3.21
CA ARG A 5 10.41 -5.73 -4.07
C ARG A 5 9.14 -5.46 -4.87
N LYS A 6 8.53 -6.51 -5.43
CA LYS A 6 7.28 -6.40 -6.18
C LYS A 6 6.16 -5.84 -5.31
N TYR A 7 6.02 -6.36 -4.09
CA TYR A 7 4.98 -5.94 -3.18
C TYR A 7 5.21 -4.52 -2.66
N ILE A 8 6.47 -4.16 -2.41
CA ILE A 8 6.83 -2.79 -2.03
C ILE A 8 6.41 -1.81 -3.13
N GLU A 9 6.69 -2.11 -4.39
CA GLU A 9 6.31 -1.24 -5.50
C GLU A 9 4.78 -1.11 -5.63
N LEU A 10 4.05 -2.21 -5.49
CA LEU A 10 2.58 -2.16 -5.49
C LEU A 10 2.04 -1.29 -4.36
N ALA A 11 2.59 -1.45 -3.16
CA ALA A 11 2.16 -0.69 -1.99
C ALA A 11 2.48 0.79 -2.13
N LYS A 12 3.67 1.13 -2.63
CA LYS A 12 4.06 2.52 -2.89
C LYS A 12 3.11 3.20 -3.86
N HIS A 13 2.77 2.52 -4.94
CA HIS A 13 1.83 3.05 -5.93
C HIS A 13 0.45 3.27 -5.33
N CYS A 14 0.01 2.34 -4.48
CA CYS A 14 -1.29 2.40 -3.82
C CYS A 14 -1.48 3.68 -3.01
N ILE A 15 -0.44 4.13 -2.29
CA ILE A 15 -0.51 5.31 -1.43
C ILE A 15 0.12 6.55 -2.06
N GLY A 16 0.55 6.45 -3.31
CA GLY A 16 1.02 7.60 -4.06
C GLY A 16 2.47 8.01 -3.82
N LEU A 17 3.30 7.13 -3.23
CA LEU A 17 4.72 7.41 -3.01
C LEU A 17 5.51 7.54 -4.30
N ASP A 18 4.96 7.07 -5.41
CA ASP A 18 5.55 7.24 -6.74
C ASP A 18 5.41 8.67 -7.26
N ARG A 19 4.56 9.50 -6.65
CA ARG A 19 4.29 10.86 -7.11
C ARG A 19 4.57 11.93 -6.07
N LYS A 20 4.32 11.62 -4.79
CA LYS A 20 4.54 12.54 -3.69
C LYS A 20 5.67 12.01 -2.82
N LYS A 21 6.61 12.86 -2.46
CA LYS A 21 7.77 12.44 -1.67
C LYS A 21 7.52 12.51 -0.17
N PRO A 22 8.19 11.67 0.63
CA PRO A 22 8.18 11.80 2.08
C PRO A 22 8.77 13.15 2.52
N TYR A 23 8.43 13.56 3.73
CA TYR A 23 8.99 14.78 4.32
C TYR A 23 9.77 14.45 5.58
N ILE A 24 10.69 15.34 5.95
CA ILE A 24 11.54 15.17 7.13
C ILE A 24 11.06 16.12 8.22
N ARG A 25 10.90 15.59 9.44
CA ARG A 25 10.56 16.38 10.61
C ARG A 25 11.28 15.80 11.82
N HIS A 26 12.01 16.65 12.57
CA HIS A 26 12.77 16.20 13.73
C HIS A 26 13.74 15.05 13.42
N ARG A 27 14.42 15.13 12.26
CA ARG A 27 15.40 14.12 11.79
C ARG A 27 14.79 12.76 11.47
N LYS A 28 13.47 12.67 11.38
CA LYS A 28 12.77 11.45 10.98
C LYS A 28 12.00 11.67 9.70
N MET A 29 11.88 10.63 8.90
CA MET A 29 11.11 10.70 7.67
C MET A 29 9.69 10.24 7.89
N PHE A 30 8.74 11.00 7.36
CA PHE A 30 7.32 10.74 7.47
C PHE A 30 6.68 10.82 6.09
N TYR A 31 5.58 10.11 5.93
CA TYR A 31 4.76 10.19 4.73
C TYR A 31 3.29 10.21 5.10
N ARG A 32 2.56 11.17 4.54
CA ARG A 32 1.11 11.24 4.69
C ARG A 32 0.50 10.94 3.32
N PRO A 33 -0.09 9.74 3.13
CA PRO A 33 -0.70 9.38 1.86
C PRO A 33 -1.84 10.33 1.49
N TYR A 34 -1.90 10.68 0.20
CA TYR A 34 -3.05 11.41 -0.31
C TYR A 34 -4.09 10.45 -0.88
N ARG A 35 -3.76 9.19 -0.94
CA ARG A 35 -4.69 8.13 -1.34
C ARG A 35 -4.24 6.82 -0.70
N ASN A 36 -5.16 5.86 -0.63
CA ASN A 36 -4.85 4.50 -0.21
C ASN A 36 -5.82 3.57 -0.93
N PHE A 37 -5.64 3.42 -2.23
CA PHE A 37 -6.41 2.44 -3.01
C PHE A 37 -5.66 2.07 -4.28
N TYR A 38 -5.94 0.89 -4.77
CA TYR A 38 -5.39 0.39 -6.03
C TYR A 38 -6.44 -0.48 -6.71
N ALA A 39 -6.85 -0.08 -7.91
CA ALA A 39 -7.81 -0.85 -8.70
C ALA A 39 -7.04 -1.76 -9.65
N THR A 40 -7.18 -3.07 -9.49
CA THR A 40 -6.49 -4.03 -10.35
C THR A 40 -7.31 -4.34 -11.60
N GLY A 41 -6.65 -4.85 -12.64
CA GLY A 41 -7.31 -5.61 -13.68
C GLY A 41 -7.48 -7.07 -13.24
N ARG A 42 -7.49 -7.98 -14.20
CA ARG A 42 -7.73 -9.41 -13.92
C ARG A 42 -6.64 -10.09 -13.10
N ASN A 43 -5.40 -9.58 -13.19
CA ASN A 43 -4.30 -10.15 -12.43
C ASN A 43 -4.27 -9.55 -11.03
N THR A 44 -4.75 -10.31 -10.05
CA THR A 44 -4.87 -9.88 -8.65
C THR A 44 -3.88 -10.60 -7.74
N GLU A 45 -3.02 -11.45 -8.28
CA GLU A 45 -2.19 -12.36 -7.48
C GLU A 45 -1.33 -11.65 -6.44
N GLY A 46 -0.64 -10.59 -6.83
CA GLY A 46 0.22 -9.85 -5.91
C GLY A 46 -0.56 -9.23 -4.75
N TRP A 47 -1.70 -8.64 -5.05
CA TRP A 47 -2.55 -8.03 -4.03
C TRP A 47 -3.21 -9.08 -3.15
N ASP A 48 -3.63 -10.22 -3.71
CA ASP A 48 -4.22 -11.30 -2.92
C ASP A 48 -3.20 -11.88 -1.93
N MET A 49 -1.93 -11.95 -2.31
CA MET A 49 -0.88 -12.36 -1.39
C MET A 49 -0.74 -11.38 -0.22
N MET A 50 -0.87 -10.09 -0.47
CA MET A 50 -0.80 -9.09 0.59
C MET A 50 -2.03 -9.16 1.50
N VAL A 51 -3.21 -9.47 0.96
CA VAL A 51 -4.41 -9.70 1.78
C VAL A 51 -4.18 -10.89 2.71
N ASP A 52 -3.65 -11.99 2.19
CA ASP A 52 -3.36 -13.17 2.99
C ASP A 52 -2.34 -12.90 4.10
N ALA A 53 -1.41 -11.99 3.86
CA ALA A 53 -0.41 -11.59 4.85
C ALA A 53 -0.94 -10.59 5.87
N GLY A 54 -2.16 -10.08 5.69
CA GLY A 54 -2.75 -9.07 6.58
C GLY A 54 -2.34 -7.64 6.29
N TYR A 55 -1.63 -7.40 5.18
CA TYR A 55 -1.13 -6.07 4.81
C TYR A 55 -2.09 -5.29 3.94
N ALA A 56 -3.09 -5.94 3.38
CA ALA A 56 -4.07 -5.29 2.53
C ALA A 56 -5.46 -5.87 2.78
N ASP A 57 -6.46 -5.15 2.31
CA ASP A 57 -7.85 -5.59 2.27
C ASP A 57 -8.41 -5.22 0.91
N ARG A 58 -9.62 -5.66 0.60
CA ARG A 58 -10.21 -5.41 -0.71
C ARG A 58 -11.73 -5.30 -0.63
N ASP A 59 -12.33 -4.70 -1.66
CA ASP A 59 -13.76 -4.71 -1.83
C ASP A 59 -14.26 -6.13 -2.07
N LYS A 60 -15.50 -6.38 -1.66
CA LYS A 60 -16.14 -7.68 -1.85
C LYS A 60 -16.54 -7.93 -3.28
N GLU A 61 -16.82 -6.87 -4.02
CA GLU A 61 -17.30 -6.96 -5.40
C GLU A 61 -16.20 -6.63 -6.40
N LYS A 62 -16.28 -7.25 -7.57
CA LYS A 62 -15.36 -6.95 -8.67
C LYS A 62 -15.55 -5.53 -9.16
N ASN A 63 -14.46 -4.90 -9.58
CA ASN A 63 -14.52 -3.61 -10.24
C ASN A 63 -14.86 -3.77 -11.71
N GLN A 64 -15.01 -2.64 -12.42
CA GLN A 64 -15.38 -2.66 -13.84
C GLN A 64 -14.31 -3.24 -14.77
N HIS A 65 -13.09 -3.46 -14.26
CA HIS A 65 -11.97 -3.99 -15.06
C HIS A 65 -11.74 -5.49 -14.86
N GLY A 66 -12.63 -6.16 -14.13
CA GLY A 66 -12.53 -7.59 -13.88
C GLY A 66 -11.64 -7.98 -12.71
N GLY A 67 -11.15 -7.00 -11.95
CA GLY A 67 -10.37 -7.21 -10.75
C GLY A 67 -11.09 -6.65 -9.54
N TYR A 68 -10.30 -6.19 -8.56
CA TYR A 68 -10.83 -5.65 -7.31
C TYR A 68 -10.11 -4.35 -6.94
N THR A 69 -10.72 -3.58 -6.05
CA THR A 69 -10.07 -2.42 -5.46
C THR A 69 -9.50 -2.83 -4.10
N TYR A 70 -8.20 -2.57 -3.91
CA TYR A 70 -7.45 -2.92 -2.71
C TYR A 70 -6.97 -1.67 -2.01
N TRP A 71 -6.67 -1.80 -0.72
CA TRP A 71 -6.03 -0.75 0.07
C TRP A 71 -5.15 -1.41 1.13
N LEU A 72 -4.19 -0.63 1.67
CA LEU A 72 -3.33 -1.12 2.74
C LEU A 72 -4.01 -0.97 4.09
N THR A 73 -3.87 -1.99 4.93
CA THR A 73 -4.28 -1.94 6.34
C THR A 73 -3.24 -1.17 7.14
N ARG A 74 -3.52 -0.88 8.42
CA ARG A 74 -2.49 -0.30 9.30
C ARG A 74 -1.24 -1.18 9.33
N ALA A 75 -1.42 -2.49 9.41
CA ALA A 75 -0.28 -3.42 9.36
C ALA A 75 0.50 -3.31 8.06
N GLY A 76 -0.20 -3.12 6.93
CA GLY A 76 0.46 -2.93 5.63
C GLY A 76 1.24 -1.62 5.55
N LEU A 77 0.67 -0.55 6.08
CA LEU A 77 1.36 0.75 6.13
C LEU A 77 2.61 0.67 7.02
N ASP A 78 2.52 0.00 8.17
CA ASP A 78 3.66 -0.19 9.06
C ASP A 78 4.74 -1.05 8.41
N TRP A 79 4.35 -2.13 7.75
CA TRP A 79 5.28 -2.99 7.02
C TRP A 79 6.03 -2.19 5.94
N LEU A 80 5.29 -1.44 5.13
CA LEU A 80 5.91 -0.63 4.07
C LEU A 80 6.84 0.42 4.67
N GLY A 81 6.43 1.08 5.75
CA GLY A 81 7.25 2.04 6.45
C GLY A 81 8.57 1.45 6.94
N GLU A 82 8.53 0.24 7.49
CA GLU A 82 9.74 -0.47 7.92
C GLU A 82 10.67 -0.75 6.74
N GLN A 83 10.13 -1.17 5.60
CA GLN A 83 10.93 -1.45 4.41
C GLN A 83 11.63 -0.20 3.87
N LEU A 84 11.01 0.96 4.03
CA LEU A 84 11.51 2.22 3.48
C LEU A 84 12.21 3.11 4.51
N GLY A 85 12.16 2.74 5.80
CA GLY A 85 12.75 3.55 6.87
C GLY A 85 11.99 4.84 7.14
N ILE A 86 10.67 4.84 6.96
CA ILE A 86 9.82 6.02 7.17
C ILE A 86 8.60 5.63 8.01
N TYR A 87 7.95 6.64 8.61
CA TYR A 87 6.65 6.44 9.25
C TYR A 87 5.54 6.86 8.29
N ILE A 88 4.59 5.98 8.03
CA ILE A 88 3.47 6.25 7.13
C ILE A 88 2.20 6.46 7.96
N HIS A 89 1.63 7.65 7.86
CA HIS A 89 0.38 7.97 8.55
C HIS A 89 -0.80 7.27 7.90
N ASP A 90 -1.83 7.00 8.70
CA ASP A 90 -3.13 6.59 8.19
C ASP A 90 -4.04 7.82 8.15
N GLU A 91 -5.20 7.71 7.49
CA GLU A 91 -6.17 8.79 7.42
C GLU A 91 -6.65 9.24 8.81
N GLU A 92 -6.66 8.32 9.76
CA GLU A 92 -7.12 8.56 11.13
C GLU A 92 -6.06 9.17 12.04
N ASP A 93 -4.83 9.28 11.57
CA ASP A 93 -3.73 9.83 12.37
C ASP A 93 -3.79 11.35 12.51
#